data_1fee5e2d9cfd183204a2fd86a60125e3
#
_entry.id   1fee5e2d9cfd183204a2fd86a60125e3
#
_cell.length_a   1.000
_cell.length_b   1.000
_cell.length_c   1.000
_cell.angle_alpha   90.00
_cell.angle_beta   90.00
_cell.angle_gamma   90.00
#
_symmetry.space_group_name_H-M   'P 1'
#
loop_
_entity.id
_entity.type
_entity.pdbx_description
1 polymer ?
#
loop_
_entity_poly.entity_id
_entity_poly.type
_entity_poly.pdbx_seq_one_letter_code
_entity_poly.pdbx_strand_id
1 'polypeptide(L)'
;MLDEQTVNYSDSDIKTLEWDEHIRRRPGMYIGKLGDGTHADDGIYVLLKEVLDNSIDEYVMGAGKKIEVTIADGLVTVRDYGRGIPLGKLIDATSKMNTGGKIDSKAFKKSVGLNGVGIKAVNALSIHCEITVWREGLTKTVRYSHAKLLEETEAVPSDEPSGTRVVFR
;
A
#
# COMPACT_ATOMS: atom_id res chain seq x y z
N MET A 1 13.14 39.85 -31.86
CA MET A 1 13.51 39.86 -30.44
C MET A 1 12.53 38.95 -29.72
N LEU A 2 12.97 37.78 -29.31
CA LEU A 2 12.19 36.89 -28.49
C LEU A 2 12.37 37.35 -27.05
N ASP A 3 11.27 37.72 -26.39
CA ASP A 3 11.27 38.06 -24.96
C ASP A 3 11.70 36.82 -24.17
N GLU A 4 12.90 36.83 -23.64
CA GLU A 4 13.33 35.90 -22.60
C GLU A 4 12.58 36.27 -21.31
N GLN A 5 11.44 35.63 -21.09
CA GLN A 5 10.80 35.64 -19.78
C GLN A 5 11.70 34.87 -18.82
N THR A 6 12.51 35.58 -18.06
CA THR A 6 13.23 35.06 -16.91
C THR A 6 12.22 34.54 -15.90
N VAL A 7 12.09 33.23 -15.80
CA VAL A 7 11.27 32.60 -14.78
C VAL A 7 12.02 32.77 -13.44
N ASN A 8 11.60 33.72 -12.64
CA ASN A 8 12.11 33.91 -11.28
C ASN A 8 11.45 32.87 -10.37
N TYR A 9 12.21 31.86 -9.94
CA TYR A 9 11.81 30.96 -8.86
C TYR A 9 12.01 31.68 -7.53
N SER A 10 10.94 31.74 -6.74
CA SER A 10 10.95 32.24 -5.36
C SER A 10 10.83 31.06 -4.38
N ASP A 11 11.25 31.23 -3.15
CA ASP A 11 11.11 30.24 -2.08
C ASP A 11 9.66 29.79 -1.87
N SER A 12 8.69 30.65 -2.22
CA SER A 12 7.25 30.34 -2.18
C SER A 12 6.80 29.36 -3.27
N ASP A 13 7.60 29.14 -4.31
CA ASP A 13 7.29 28.20 -5.41
C ASP A 13 7.68 26.76 -5.05
N ILE A 14 8.47 26.58 -3.98
CA ILE A 14 8.87 25.28 -3.47
C ILE A 14 7.83 24.84 -2.44
N LYS A 15 6.91 23.94 -2.84
CA LYS A 15 5.95 23.33 -1.94
C LYS A 15 6.40 21.92 -1.58
N THR A 16 6.60 21.68 -0.29
CA THR A 16 6.76 20.31 0.22
C THR A 16 5.38 19.68 0.26
N LEU A 17 5.17 18.65 -0.55
CA LEU A 17 3.94 17.85 -0.55
C LEU A 17 4.09 16.69 0.43
N GLU A 18 3.03 16.39 1.16
CA GLU A 18 2.93 15.12 1.87
C GLU A 18 2.97 13.95 0.86
N TRP A 19 3.49 12.81 1.28
CA TRP A 19 3.75 11.67 0.40
C TRP A 19 2.47 11.19 -0.34
N ASP A 20 1.35 11.15 0.35
CA ASP A 20 0.07 10.72 -0.20
C ASP A 20 -0.48 11.73 -1.22
N GLU A 21 -0.31 13.01 -0.97
CA GLU A 21 -0.67 14.06 -1.91
C GLU A 21 0.20 13.99 -3.17
N HIS A 22 1.50 13.71 -3.04
CA HIS A 22 2.39 13.54 -4.17
C HIS A 22 1.96 12.36 -5.06
N ILE A 23 1.61 11.21 -4.44
CA ILE A 23 1.10 10.05 -5.17
C ILE A 23 -0.20 10.39 -5.91
N ARG A 24 -1.15 11.06 -5.25
CA ARG A 24 -2.44 11.42 -5.87
C ARG A 24 -2.30 12.44 -7.00
N ARG A 25 -1.36 13.37 -6.88
CA ARG A 25 -1.12 14.37 -7.94
C ARG A 25 -0.38 13.78 -9.14
N ARG A 26 0.43 12.77 -8.94
CA ARG A 26 1.25 12.15 -10.00
C ARG A 26 1.19 10.62 -9.93
N PRO A 27 0.01 10.02 -10.01
CA PRO A 27 -0.16 8.57 -9.87
C PRO A 27 0.64 7.80 -10.92
N GLY A 28 0.77 8.32 -12.13
CA GLY A 28 1.53 7.67 -13.21
C GLY A 28 3.01 7.43 -12.88
N MET A 29 3.59 8.19 -11.95
CA MET A 29 4.97 7.95 -11.48
C MET A 29 5.08 6.68 -10.64
N TYR A 30 3.99 6.23 -10.03
CA TYR A 30 3.94 5.09 -9.10
C TYR A 30 3.32 3.84 -9.72
N ILE A 31 2.29 4.02 -10.54
CA ILE A 31 1.52 2.91 -11.11
C ILE A 31 1.56 2.86 -12.65
N GLY A 32 2.31 3.77 -13.28
CA GLY A 32 2.45 3.79 -14.74
C GLY A 32 1.20 4.31 -15.44
N LYS A 33 0.77 3.63 -16.49
CA LYS A 33 -0.32 4.06 -17.37
C LYS A 33 -1.64 4.19 -16.61
N LEU A 34 -2.23 5.37 -16.68
CA LEU A 34 -3.58 5.58 -16.15
C LEU A 34 -4.61 5.13 -17.19
N GLY A 35 -5.49 4.23 -16.78
CA GLY A 35 -6.52 3.67 -17.65
C GLY A 35 -7.73 3.21 -16.84
N ASP A 36 -8.74 2.72 -17.54
CA ASP A 36 -10.02 2.27 -16.97
C ASP A 36 -10.07 0.77 -16.67
N GLY A 37 -8.94 0.06 -16.82
CA GLY A 37 -8.85 -1.37 -16.60
C GLY A 37 -9.14 -2.22 -17.84
N THR A 38 -9.32 -1.60 -19.02
CA THR A 38 -9.54 -2.34 -20.28
C THR A 38 -8.26 -2.93 -20.85
N HIS A 39 -7.10 -2.44 -20.43
CA HIS A 39 -5.79 -2.91 -20.86
C HIS A 39 -5.04 -3.55 -19.68
N ALA A 40 -4.31 -4.63 -19.96
CA ALA A 40 -3.57 -5.38 -18.95
C ALA A 40 -2.41 -4.60 -18.29
N ASP A 41 -1.93 -3.53 -18.93
CA ASP A 41 -0.88 -2.64 -18.45
C ASP A 41 -1.42 -1.39 -17.73
N ASP A 42 -2.73 -1.28 -17.55
CA ASP A 42 -3.32 -0.17 -16.81
C ASP A 42 -2.93 -0.21 -15.32
N GLY A 43 -2.66 0.96 -14.75
CA GLY A 43 -2.12 1.10 -13.41
C GLY A 43 -2.99 0.50 -12.30
N ILE A 44 -4.28 0.29 -12.53
CA ILE A 44 -5.16 -0.41 -11.59
C ILE A 44 -4.67 -1.84 -11.31
N TYR A 45 -4.09 -2.52 -12.31
CA TYR A 45 -3.50 -3.85 -12.13
C TYR A 45 -2.16 -3.80 -11.40
N VAL A 46 -1.43 -2.68 -11.49
CA VAL A 46 -0.23 -2.46 -10.68
C VAL A 46 -0.59 -2.40 -9.20
N LEU A 47 -1.69 -1.74 -8.83
CA LEU A 47 -2.16 -1.73 -7.43
C LEU A 47 -2.50 -3.12 -6.92
N LEU A 48 -3.22 -3.92 -7.71
CA LEU A 48 -3.50 -5.32 -7.37
C LEU A 48 -2.21 -6.12 -7.22
N LYS A 49 -1.27 -5.95 -8.15
CA LYS A 49 0.02 -6.63 -8.12
C LYS A 49 0.81 -6.31 -6.84
N GLU A 50 0.85 -5.06 -6.42
CA GLU A 50 1.55 -4.65 -5.19
C GLU A 50 1.01 -5.34 -3.94
N VAL A 51 -0.31 -5.52 -3.84
CA VAL A 51 -0.92 -6.27 -2.73
C VAL A 51 -0.59 -7.76 -2.83
N LEU A 52 -0.65 -8.33 -4.04
CA LEU A 52 -0.29 -9.74 -4.27
C LEU A 52 1.19 -10.01 -3.97
N ASP A 53 2.09 -9.12 -4.37
CA ASP A 53 3.52 -9.27 -4.11
C ASP A 53 3.81 -9.36 -2.60
N ASN A 54 3.13 -8.58 -1.77
CA ASN A 54 3.24 -8.68 -0.31
C ASN A 54 2.80 -10.05 0.22
N SER A 55 1.73 -10.60 -0.33
CA SER A 55 1.24 -11.95 0.03
C SER A 55 2.17 -13.05 -0.46
N ILE A 56 2.76 -12.88 -1.64
CA ILE A 56 3.76 -13.81 -2.19
C ILE A 56 5.06 -13.76 -1.37
N ASP A 57 5.47 -12.60 -0.90
CA ASP A 57 6.63 -12.44 -0.03
C ASP A 57 6.48 -13.28 1.26
N GLU A 58 5.29 -13.33 1.86
CA GLU A 58 5.02 -14.19 3.01
C GLU A 58 5.23 -15.66 2.67
N TYR A 59 4.77 -16.11 1.50
CA TYR A 59 5.01 -17.48 1.03
C TYR A 59 6.51 -17.76 0.81
N VAL A 60 7.23 -16.84 0.16
CA VAL A 60 8.69 -16.98 -0.07
C VAL A 60 9.46 -17.03 1.25
N MET A 61 8.98 -16.35 2.28
CA MET A 61 9.52 -16.38 3.64
C MET A 61 9.13 -17.64 4.42
N GLY A 62 8.39 -18.56 3.81
CA GLY A 62 7.97 -19.83 4.40
C GLY A 62 6.69 -19.75 5.22
N ALA A 63 5.93 -18.66 5.11
CA ALA A 63 4.68 -18.47 5.81
C ALA A 63 3.49 -18.38 4.84
N GLY A 64 2.43 -19.14 5.13
CA GLY A 64 1.24 -19.20 4.29
C GLY A 64 1.43 -20.04 3.03
N LYS A 65 0.33 -20.59 2.54
CA LYS A 65 0.29 -21.44 1.33
C LYS A 65 -0.89 -21.12 0.43
N LYS A 66 -1.69 -20.14 0.81
CA LYS A 66 -2.93 -19.79 0.11
C LYS A 66 -3.07 -18.27 0.04
N ILE A 67 -3.52 -17.79 -1.10
CA ILE A 67 -3.93 -16.42 -1.32
C ILE A 67 -5.31 -16.48 -1.96
N GLU A 68 -6.26 -15.73 -1.42
CA GLU A 68 -7.61 -15.58 -1.95
C GLU A 68 -7.77 -14.18 -2.52
N VAL A 69 -8.25 -14.10 -3.75
CA VAL A 69 -8.51 -12.84 -4.44
C VAL A 69 -9.96 -12.81 -4.87
N THR A 70 -10.65 -11.74 -4.53
CA THR A 70 -12.01 -11.48 -4.99
C THR A 70 -12.09 -10.09 -5.59
N ILE A 71 -12.69 -9.98 -6.76
CA ILE A 71 -12.99 -8.70 -7.41
C ILE A 71 -14.47 -8.70 -7.71
N ALA A 72 -15.22 -7.82 -7.05
CA ALA A 72 -16.65 -7.71 -7.21
C ALA A 72 -17.09 -6.26 -6.96
N ASP A 73 -17.94 -5.73 -7.83
CA ASP A 73 -18.54 -4.40 -7.74
C ASP A 73 -17.51 -3.27 -7.54
N GLY A 74 -16.35 -3.40 -8.19
CA GLY A 74 -15.24 -2.46 -8.09
C GLY A 74 -14.45 -2.55 -6.78
N LEU A 75 -14.76 -3.53 -5.93
CA LEU A 75 -14.04 -3.81 -4.69
C LEU A 75 -13.07 -4.97 -4.90
N VAL A 76 -11.82 -4.76 -4.56
CA VAL A 76 -10.77 -5.77 -4.59
C VAL A 76 -10.48 -6.24 -3.17
N THR A 77 -10.49 -7.54 -2.97
CA THR A 77 -10.13 -8.17 -1.70
C THR A 77 -9.00 -9.17 -1.94
N VAL A 78 -7.92 -9.04 -1.19
CA VAL A 78 -6.80 -10.00 -1.16
C VAL A 78 -6.59 -10.47 0.27
N ARG A 79 -6.64 -11.77 0.49
CA ARG A 79 -6.41 -12.41 1.80
C ARG A 79 -5.26 -13.40 1.67
N ASP A 80 -4.19 -13.19 2.42
CA ASP A 80 -3.15 -14.19 2.62
C ASP A 80 -3.27 -14.86 3.99
N TYR A 81 -2.55 -15.95 4.14
CA TYR A 81 -2.47 -16.75 5.37
C TYR A 81 -1.03 -16.81 5.88
N GLY A 82 -0.30 -15.70 5.72
CA GLY A 82 1.04 -15.52 6.22
C GLY A 82 1.09 -15.22 7.73
N ARG A 83 2.17 -14.59 8.15
CA ARG A 83 2.37 -14.23 9.57
C ARG A 83 1.50 -13.08 10.05
N GLY A 84 1.01 -12.27 9.13
CA GLY A 84 0.36 -11.01 9.41
C GLY A 84 1.35 -9.89 9.78
N ILE A 85 0.98 -8.66 9.47
CA ILE A 85 1.73 -7.46 9.87
C ILE A 85 1.75 -7.36 11.40
N PRO A 86 2.88 -7.04 12.05
CA PRO A 86 2.89 -6.79 13.49
C PRO A 86 1.86 -5.73 13.88
N LEU A 87 0.97 -6.03 14.83
CA LEU A 87 -0.19 -5.19 15.15
C LEU A 87 0.20 -3.76 15.55
N GLY A 88 1.28 -3.59 16.30
CA GLY A 88 1.81 -2.28 16.69
C GLY A 88 2.50 -1.50 15.54
N LYS A 89 2.68 -2.12 14.37
CA LYS A 89 3.29 -1.50 13.18
C LYS A 89 2.30 -1.34 12.02
N LEU A 90 1.04 -1.69 12.21
CA LEU A 90 0.05 -1.72 11.14
C LEU A 90 -0.10 -0.35 10.47
N ILE A 91 -0.27 0.73 11.22
CA ILE A 91 -0.35 2.09 10.67
C ILE A 91 0.97 2.48 9.99
N ASP A 92 2.11 2.27 10.63
CA ASP A 92 3.40 2.63 10.05
C ASP A 92 3.65 1.90 8.72
N ALA A 93 3.33 0.61 8.66
CA ALA A 93 3.51 -0.20 7.47
C ALA A 93 2.60 0.23 6.30
N THR A 94 1.43 0.76 6.59
CA THR A 94 0.37 1.00 5.59
C THR A 94 0.18 2.48 5.23
N SER A 95 0.69 3.41 6.04
CA SER A 95 0.46 4.84 5.84
C SER A 95 1.67 5.74 6.06
N LYS A 96 2.81 5.25 6.54
CA LYS A 96 3.99 6.10 6.71
C LYS A 96 5.08 5.74 5.71
N MET A 97 5.59 6.74 5.02
CA MET A 97 6.81 6.58 4.22
C MET A 97 8.01 6.48 5.16
N ASN A 98 8.79 5.41 5.02
CA ASN A 98 10.05 5.28 5.75
C ASN A 98 11.09 6.23 5.15
N THR A 99 11.17 7.45 5.67
CA THR A 99 12.24 8.38 5.36
C THR A 99 13.45 8.01 6.22
N GLY A 100 14.41 7.26 5.66
CA GLY A 100 15.76 7.10 6.23
C GLY A 100 15.96 5.99 7.26
N GLY A 101 15.14 4.95 7.30
CA GLY A 101 15.40 3.75 8.09
C GLY A 101 16.40 2.83 7.38
N LYS A 102 17.44 2.37 8.11
CA LYS A 102 18.47 1.46 7.63
C LYS A 102 17.88 0.27 6.86
N ILE A 103 18.18 0.21 5.56
CA ILE A 103 17.89 -0.93 4.67
C ILE A 103 18.96 -2.00 4.96
N ASP A 104 18.96 -2.56 6.15
CA ASP A 104 19.99 -3.50 6.57
C ASP A 104 19.41 -4.71 7.29
N SER A 105 18.34 -5.29 6.74
CA SER A 105 17.93 -6.61 7.20
C SER A 105 18.04 -7.64 6.07
N LYS A 106 18.58 -8.81 6.40
CA LYS A 106 18.65 -9.97 5.50
C LYS A 106 17.28 -10.39 4.93
N ALA A 107 16.18 -9.93 5.54
CA ALA A 107 14.82 -10.12 5.08
C ALA A 107 14.49 -9.32 3.81
N PHE A 108 15.08 -8.16 3.61
CA PHE A 108 14.86 -7.31 2.43
C PHE A 108 15.46 -7.90 1.13
N LYS A 109 16.46 -8.76 1.23
CA LYS A 109 17.12 -9.38 0.06
C LYS A 109 16.27 -10.45 -0.65
N LYS A 110 15.12 -10.84 -0.10
CA LYS A 110 14.21 -11.86 -0.67
C LYS A 110 12.83 -11.33 -1.01
N SER A 111 12.59 -10.02 -0.84
CA SER A 111 11.29 -9.41 -1.12
C SER A 111 11.10 -9.22 -2.63
N VAL A 112 9.91 -9.58 -3.13
CA VAL A 112 9.46 -9.30 -4.50
C VAL A 112 9.04 -7.85 -4.63
N GLY A 113 8.61 -7.20 -3.55
CA GLY A 113 8.25 -5.79 -3.46
C GLY A 113 9.48 -4.88 -3.39
N LEU A 114 9.95 -4.37 -4.51
CA LEU A 114 11.23 -3.66 -4.66
C LEU A 114 11.31 -2.28 -3.99
N ASN A 115 10.19 -1.62 -3.68
CA ASN A 115 10.20 -0.18 -3.37
C ASN A 115 9.63 0.20 -2.00
N GLY A 116 9.06 -0.70 -1.21
CA GLY A 116 8.45 -0.39 0.10
C GLY A 116 7.28 0.60 0.05
N VAL A 117 6.77 0.92 -1.16
CA VAL A 117 5.75 1.93 -1.43
C VAL A 117 4.41 1.29 -1.81
N GLY A 118 4.40 0.01 -2.22
CA GLY A 118 3.27 -0.64 -2.84
C GLY A 118 1.94 -0.49 -2.12
N ILE A 119 1.85 -0.95 -0.88
CA ILE A 119 0.60 -0.83 -0.09
C ILE A 119 0.24 0.64 0.22
N LYS A 120 1.22 1.52 0.28
CA LYS A 120 1.00 2.95 0.50
C LYS A 120 0.42 3.63 -0.74
N ALA A 121 0.86 3.22 -1.94
CA ALA A 121 0.26 3.68 -3.19
C ALA A 121 -1.21 3.21 -3.29
N VAL A 122 -1.49 1.96 -2.94
CA VAL A 122 -2.88 1.45 -2.85
C VAL A 122 -3.70 2.32 -1.91
N ASN A 123 -3.21 2.57 -0.70
CA ASN A 123 -3.89 3.40 0.29
C ASN A 123 -4.12 4.84 -0.21
N ALA A 124 -3.10 5.48 -0.79
CA ALA A 124 -3.21 6.86 -1.26
C ALA A 124 -4.20 7.03 -2.42
N LEU A 125 -4.31 6.04 -3.31
CA LEU A 125 -5.13 6.10 -4.51
C LEU A 125 -6.54 5.51 -4.32
N SER A 126 -6.83 4.90 -3.18
CA SER A 126 -8.12 4.27 -2.91
C SER A 126 -9.05 5.19 -2.14
N ILE A 127 -10.31 5.27 -2.58
CA ILE A 127 -11.38 5.94 -1.82
C ILE A 127 -11.78 5.14 -0.58
N HIS A 128 -11.52 3.82 -0.60
CA HIS A 128 -11.70 2.91 0.51
C HIS A 128 -10.52 1.95 0.54
N CYS A 129 -9.83 1.90 1.68
CA CYS A 129 -8.77 0.94 1.94
C CYS A 129 -8.92 0.42 3.36
N GLU A 130 -9.17 -0.87 3.50
CA GLU A 130 -9.28 -1.56 4.80
C GLU A 130 -8.22 -2.64 4.88
N ILE A 131 -7.50 -2.68 5.97
CA ILE A 131 -6.48 -3.69 6.22
C ILE A 131 -6.78 -4.34 7.55
N THR A 132 -7.08 -5.63 7.52
CA THR A 132 -7.29 -6.47 8.71
C THR A 132 -6.14 -7.45 8.82
N VAL A 133 -5.61 -7.57 10.02
CA VAL A 133 -4.52 -8.47 10.35
C VAL A 133 -4.95 -9.44 11.43
N TRP A 134 -4.57 -10.70 11.27
CA TRP A 134 -4.67 -11.75 12.27
C TRP A 134 -3.27 -12.22 12.62
N ARG A 135 -2.89 -12.07 13.87
CA ARG A 135 -1.56 -12.44 14.34
C ARG A 135 -1.58 -12.80 15.84
N GLU A 136 -0.96 -13.91 16.17
CA GLU A 136 -0.80 -14.36 17.57
C GLU A 136 -2.11 -14.45 18.33
N GLY A 137 -3.18 -14.92 17.66
CA GLY A 137 -4.51 -15.08 18.27
C GLY A 137 -5.28 -13.76 18.46
N LEU A 138 -4.80 -12.68 17.86
CA LEU A 138 -5.44 -11.36 17.88
C LEU A 138 -5.77 -10.89 16.46
N THR A 139 -6.79 -10.03 16.36
CA THR A 139 -7.11 -9.31 15.11
C THR A 139 -7.20 -7.82 15.34
N LYS A 140 -6.80 -7.05 14.35
CA LYS A 140 -6.87 -5.60 14.33
C LYS A 140 -7.16 -5.12 12.91
N THR A 141 -7.94 -4.05 12.79
CA THR A 141 -8.32 -3.44 11.50
C THR A 141 -7.99 -1.95 11.50
N VAL A 142 -7.51 -1.47 10.36
CA VAL A 142 -7.40 -0.04 10.06
C VAL A 142 -8.14 0.27 8.77
N ARG A 143 -8.79 1.43 8.72
CA ARG A 143 -9.53 1.92 7.55
C ARG A 143 -9.05 3.29 7.15
N TYR A 144 -8.92 3.49 5.84
CA TYR A 144 -8.46 4.73 5.26
C TYR A 144 -9.37 5.16 4.10
N SER A 145 -9.34 6.45 3.80
CA SER A 145 -9.76 7.01 2.53
C SER A 145 -8.70 7.98 2.05
N HIS A 146 -8.13 7.74 0.86
CA HIS A 146 -7.03 8.54 0.31
C HIS A 146 -5.90 8.77 1.34
N ALA A 147 -5.42 7.70 1.97
CA ALA A 147 -4.41 7.68 3.03
C ALA A 147 -4.82 8.36 4.36
N LYS A 148 -5.99 8.96 4.45
CA LYS A 148 -6.49 9.51 5.71
C LYS A 148 -7.04 8.39 6.58
N LEU A 149 -6.48 8.23 7.78
CA LEU A 149 -6.98 7.25 8.75
C LEU A 149 -8.40 7.65 9.21
N LEU A 150 -9.35 6.75 8.98
CA LEU A 150 -10.74 6.91 9.41
C LEU A 150 -11.01 6.14 10.70
N GLU A 151 -10.43 4.95 10.83
CA GLU A 151 -10.66 4.07 11.97
C GLU A 151 -9.44 3.19 12.24
N GLU A 152 -9.16 2.99 13.49
CA GLU A 152 -8.23 1.99 14.01
C GLU A 152 -8.93 1.25 15.15
N THR A 153 -9.14 -0.05 14.99
CA THR A 153 -9.75 -0.87 16.07
C THR A 153 -8.72 -1.22 17.13
N GLU A 154 -9.18 -1.50 18.33
CA GLU A 154 -8.37 -2.20 19.32
C GLU A 154 -8.06 -3.62 18.83
N ALA A 155 -6.95 -4.18 19.31
CA ALA A 155 -6.64 -5.58 19.09
C ALA A 155 -7.53 -6.44 19.98
N VAL A 156 -8.25 -7.37 19.37
CA VAL A 156 -9.18 -8.28 20.09
C VAL A 156 -8.85 -9.73 19.77
N PRO A 157 -9.17 -10.69 20.67
CA PRO A 157 -8.97 -12.11 20.40
C PRO A 157 -9.70 -12.57 19.14
N SER A 158 -9.07 -13.50 18.41
CA SER A 158 -9.64 -14.11 17.22
C SER A 158 -9.10 -15.51 17.02
N ASP A 159 -9.98 -16.44 16.64
CA ASP A 159 -9.65 -17.82 16.29
C ASP A 159 -9.35 -17.99 14.80
N GLU A 160 -9.47 -16.90 14.00
CA GLU A 160 -9.16 -16.91 12.59
C GLU A 160 -7.65 -17.19 12.34
N PRO A 161 -7.31 -17.93 11.28
CA PRO A 161 -5.92 -18.14 10.91
C PRO A 161 -5.16 -16.84 10.70
N SER A 162 -3.87 -16.83 11.06
CA SER A 162 -2.99 -15.67 10.86
C SER A 162 -2.93 -15.25 9.39
N GLY A 163 -2.56 -14.00 9.17
CA GLY A 163 -2.35 -13.41 7.85
C GLY A 163 -2.89 -12.00 7.75
N THR A 164 -3.02 -11.52 6.51
CA THR A 164 -3.46 -10.16 6.20
C THR A 164 -4.56 -10.18 5.16
N ARG A 165 -5.57 -9.35 5.34
CA ARG A 165 -6.59 -9.06 4.33
C ARG A 165 -6.54 -7.58 3.97
N VAL A 166 -6.42 -7.30 2.69
CA VAL A 166 -6.49 -5.95 2.14
C VAL A 166 -7.74 -5.86 1.28
N VAL A 167 -8.58 -4.87 1.57
CA VAL A 167 -9.79 -4.55 0.80
C VAL A 167 -9.64 -3.12 0.31
N PHE A 168 -9.78 -2.90 -1.00
CA PHE A 168 -9.63 -1.56 -1.55
C PHE A 168 -10.52 -1.30 -2.77
N ARG A 169 -10.80 -0.01 -2.99
CA ARG A 169 -11.58 0.51 -4.11
C ARG A 169 -11.09 1.89 -4.52
#